data_de0b06e48177311ac5d35aa936bb4ea5
#
_entry.id   de0b06e48177311ac5d35aa936bb4ea5
#
_cell.length_a   1.000
_cell.length_b   1.000
_cell.length_c   1.000
_cell.angle_alpha   90.00
_cell.angle_beta   90.00
_cell.angle_gamma   90.00
#
_symmetry.space_group_name_H-M   'P 1'
#
loop_
_entity.id
_entity.type
_entity.pdbx_description
1 polymer ?
#
loop_
_entity_poly.entity_id
_entity_poly.type
_entity_poly.pdbx_seq_one_letter_code
_entity_poly.pdbx_strand_id
1 'polypeptide(L)'
;MSLAESRPQQDCPARGRPRSEAVERAIIEGVMKLIEDGVPLADLSIERIARTAGVGKATIYRRWSNKEDLFVDVMRAAEPGDAELPGTSMRDDLVVLLESLRQRGLASRSSAILRNVHAQMKSSPRIWAAYHATVIAPRRRLVVDVLRRGQRNGELRGDVDVDLMNDILVGPMLVRSVLRPDAELEEGLAEQIVDTVLRGLRPVSS
;
A
#
# COMPACT_ATOMS: atom_id res chain seq x y z
N MET A 1 15.97 -15.76 -63.42
CA MET A 1 15.02 -16.04 -62.33
C MET A 1 15.85 -16.35 -61.08
N SER A 2 16.03 -15.36 -60.25
CA SER A 2 16.81 -15.49 -59.01
C SER A 2 15.86 -15.40 -57.84
N LEU A 3 15.75 -16.47 -57.09
CA LEU A 3 14.96 -16.56 -55.87
C LEU A 3 15.78 -16.00 -54.73
N ALA A 4 15.35 -14.85 -54.19
CA ALA A 4 15.90 -14.27 -52.97
C ALA A 4 15.26 -14.98 -51.76
N GLU A 5 16.05 -15.75 -51.02
CA GLU A 5 15.67 -16.34 -49.73
C GLU A 5 15.61 -15.25 -48.66
N SER A 6 14.41 -15.00 -48.15
CA SER A 6 14.17 -14.14 -46.99
C SER A 6 14.58 -14.90 -45.71
N ARG A 7 15.62 -14.44 -45.02
CA ARG A 7 15.98 -14.92 -43.67
C ARG A 7 14.94 -14.43 -42.66
N PRO A 8 14.48 -15.28 -41.74
CA PRO A 8 13.62 -14.82 -40.66
C PRO A 8 14.43 -13.99 -39.65
N GLN A 9 13.92 -12.79 -39.31
CA GLN A 9 14.41 -11.97 -38.20
C GLN A 9 14.16 -12.72 -36.91
N GLN A 10 15.22 -13.07 -36.21
CA GLN A 10 15.16 -13.58 -34.84
C GLN A 10 14.85 -12.40 -33.93
N ASP A 11 13.65 -12.40 -33.37
CA ASP A 11 13.25 -11.52 -32.24
C ASP A 11 14.15 -11.83 -31.05
N CYS A 12 14.96 -10.86 -30.68
CA CYS A 12 15.82 -10.92 -29.50
C CYS A 12 14.95 -10.58 -28.26
N PRO A 13 14.71 -11.49 -27.30
CA PRO A 13 13.91 -11.18 -26.12
C PRO A 13 14.62 -10.13 -25.29
N ALA A 14 13.87 -9.12 -24.84
CA ALA A 14 14.33 -8.00 -24.02
C ALA A 14 14.96 -8.49 -22.69
N ARG A 15 16.29 -8.57 -22.66
CA ARG A 15 17.13 -9.16 -21.58
C ARG A 15 17.23 -8.35 -20.29
N GLY A 16 16.50 -7.24 -20.12
CA GLY A 16 16.71 -6.31 -18.98
C GLY A 16 15.72 -6.41 -17.83
N ARG A 17 14.42 -6.67 -18.11
CA ARG A 17 13.34 -6.54 -17.12
C ARG A 17 13.32 -7.63 -16.04
N PRO A 18 13.40 -8.94 -16.31
CA PRO A 18 13.33 -9.97 -15.27
C PRO A 18 14.49 -9.96 -14.27
N ARG A 19 15.71 -9.62 -14.75
CA ARG A 19 16.91 -9.53 -13.91
C ARG A 19 16.87 -8.33 -12.97
N SER A 20 16.23 -7.23 -13.40
CA SER A 20 16.06 -6.02 -12.58
C SER A 20 15.12 -6.27 -11.41
N GLU A 21 13.98 -6.91 -11.65
CA GLU A 21 12.97 -7.24 -10.62
C GLU A 21 13.49 -8.27 -9.59
N ALA A 22 14.25 -9.26 -10.03
CA ALA A 22 14.87 -10.24 -9.13
C ALA A 22 15.89 -9.60 -8.16
N VAL A 23 16.68 -8.64 -8.65
CA VAL A 23 17.66 -7.92 -7.83
C VAL A 23 16.94 -6.99 -6.83
N GLU A 24 15.88 -6.32 -7.26
CA GLU A 24 15.06 -5.47 -6.38
C GLU A 24 14.45 -6.27 -5.25
N ARG A 25 13.84 -7.41 -5.58
CA ARG A 25 13.28 -8.34 -4.60
C ARG A 25 14.33 -8.82 -3.62
N ALA A 26 15.51 -9.23 -4.06
CA ALA A 26 16.60 -9.67 -3.19
C ALA A 26 17.06 -8.57 -2.22
N ILE A 27 17.04 -7.30 -2.64
CA ILE A 27 17.37 -6.18 -1.75
C ILE A 27 16.29 -5.98 -0.70
N ILE A 28 15.03 -5.98 -1.09
CA ILE A 28 13.88 -5.86 -0.17
C ILE A 28 13.86 -7.02 0.83
N GLU A 29 14.01 -8.26 0.37
CA GLU A 29 14.11 -9.45 1.22
C GLU A 29 15.30 -9.38 2.19
N GLY A 30 16.45 -8.86 1.74
CA GLY A 30 17.61 -8.64 2.57
C GLY A 30 17.36 -7.63 3.69
N VAL A 31 16.61 -6.56 3.44
CA VAL A 31 16.18 -5.61 4.48
C VAL A 31 15.20 -6.26 5.44
N MET A 32 14.20 -6.96 4.94
CA MET A 32 13.21 -7.68 5.77
C MET A 32 13.90 -8.65 6.74
N LYS A 33 14.83 -9.45 6.22
CA LYS A 33 15.62 -10.38 7.03
C LYS A 33 16.40 -9.69 8.16
N LEU A 34 17.05 -8.56 7.86
CA LEU A 34 17.77 -7.80 8.88
C LEU A 34 16.85 -7.28 9.99
N ILE A 35 15.64 -6.86 9.64
CA ILE A 35 14.63 -6.41 10.61
C ILE A 35 14.11 -7.60 11.45
N GLU A 36 13.89 -8.75 10.82
CA GLU A 36 13.52 -10.01 11.51
C GLU A 36 14.59 -10.46 12.48
N ASP A 37 15.87 -10.33 12.10
CA ASP A 37 17.04 -10.59 12.95
C ASP A 37 17.20 -9.54 14.09
N GLY A 38 16.23 -8.62 14.25
CA GLY A 38 16.20 -7.63 15.33
C GLY A 38 17.03 -6.39 15.10
N VAL A 39 17.55 -6.16 13.89
CA VAL A 39 18.32 -4.94 13.58
C VAL A 39 17.36 -3.74 13.49
N PRO A 40 17.54 -2.69 14.33
CA PRO A 40 16.72 -1.50 14.23
C PRO A 40 16.85 -0.82 12.87
N LEU A 41 15.75 -0.26 12.36
CA LEU A 41 15.72 0.42 11.05
C LEU A 41 16.74 1.58 10.98
N ALA A 42 16.95 2.27 12.10
CA ALA A 42 17.93 3.35 12.22
C ALA A 42 19.38 2.87 11.98
N ASP A 43 19.69 1.65 12.38
CA ASP A 43 21.03 1.05 12.32
C ASP A 43 21.30 0.31 11.00
N LEU A 44 20.30 0.25 10.11
CA LEU A 44 20.46 -0.33 8.78
C LEU A 44 21.24 0.63 7.88
N SER A 45 22.49 0.26 7.56
CA SER A 45 23.30 0.99 6.57
C SER A 45 23.17 0.36 5.18
N ILE A 46 23.34 1.18 4.13
CA ILE A 46 23.36 0.68 2.75
C ILE A 46 24.42 -0.40 2.56
N GLU A 47 25.57 -0.29 3.25
CA GLU A 47 26.62 -1.32 3.24
C GLU A 47 26.13 -2.65 3.77
N ARG A 48 25.43 -2.63 4.90
CA ARG A 48 24.89 -3.84 5.53
C ARG A 48 23.83 -4.48 4.66
N ILE A 49 22.93 -3.67 4.10
CA ILE A 49 21.88 -4.12 3.17
C ILE A 49 22.51 -4.75 1.91
N ALA A 50 23.47 -4.06 1.28
CA ALA A 50 24.14 -4.53 0.08
C ALA A 50 24.83 -5.90 0.30
N ARG A 51 25.52 -6.05 1.43
CA ARG A 51 26.17 -7.30 1.82
C ARG A 51 25.17 -8.43 2.04
N THR A 52 24.05 -8.15 2.73
CA THR A 52 23.00 -9.16 3.01
C THR A 52 22.29 -9.58 1.74
N ALA A 53 22.01 -8.65 0.81
CA ALA A 53 21.38 -8.92 -0.47
C ALA A 53 22.34 -9.47 -1.55
N GLY A 54 23.65 -9.56 -1.27
CA GLY A 54 24.64 -10.03 -2.25
C GLY A 54 24.85 -9.09 -3.44
N VAL A 55 24.65 -7.77 -3.27
CA VAL A 55 24.76 -6.77 -4.33
C VAL A 55 25.76 -5.66 -4.00
N GLY A 56 26.21 -4.92 -5.01
CA GLY A 56 27.00 -3.72 -4.78
C GLY A 56 26.13 -2.52 -4.37
N LYS A 57 26.66 -1.59 -3.55
CA LYS A 57 25.99 -0.34 -3.16
C LYS A 57 25.45 0.45 -4.35
N ALA A 58 26.22 0.56 -5.43
CA ALA A 58 25.81 1.24 -6.66
C ALA A 58 24.52 0.64 -7.27
N THR A 59 24.27 -0.66 -7.04
CA THR A 59 23.06 -1.32 -7.49
C THR A 59 21.82 -0.85 -6.69
N ILE A 60 21.98 -0.56 -5.40
CA ILE A 60 20.94 0.01 -4.56
C ILE A 60 20.67 1.45 -4.98
N TYR A 61 21.70 2.32 -5.04
CA TYR A 61 21.55 3.72 -5.40
C TYR A 61 21.02 3.98 -6.83
N ARG A 62 21.16 3.03 -7.73
CA ARG A 62 20.56 3.12 -9.07
C ARG A 62 19.04 2.98 -9.04
N ARG A 63 18.46 2.37 -7.98
CA ARG A 63 17.02 2.12 -7.84
C ARG A 63 16.34 3.07 -6.87
N TRP A 64 17.02 3.37 -5.78
CA TRP A 64 16.50 4.25 -4.73
C TRP A 64 17.45 5.42 -4.55
N SER A 65 16.89 6.63 -4.65
CA SER A 65 17.65 7.87 -4.52
C SER A 65 18.22 8.05 -3.11
N ASN A 66 17.58 7.44 -2.11
CA ASN A 66 17.97 7.49 -0.72
C ASN A 66 17.47 6.23 0.02
N LYS A 67 17.85 6.11 1.29
CA LYS A 67 17.49 5.00 2.17
C LYS A 67 16.00 4.98 2.52
N GLU A 68 15.41 6.14 2.62
CA GLU A 68 14.00 6.34 2.95
C GLU A 68 13.10 5.76 1.85
N ASP A 69 13.42 5.99 0.59
CA ASP A 69 12.69 5.43 -0.56
C ASP A 69 12.73 3.89 -0.55
N LEU A 70 13.90 3.30 -0.25
CA LEU A 70 14.03 1.85 -0.09
C LEU A 70 13.13 1.34 1.04
N PHE A 71 13.07 2.02 2.18
CA PHE A 71 12.24 1.58 3.30
C PHE A 71 10.75 1.68 3.01
N VAL A 72 10.31 2.67 2.23
CA VAL A 72 8.92 2.75 1.76
C VAL A 72 8.56 1.54 0.91
N ASP A 73 9.45 1.11 0.00
CA ASP A 73 9.20 -0.08 -0.83
C ASP A 73 9.26 -1.38 -0.01
N VAL A 74 10.12 -1.47 0.99
CA VAL A 74 10.12 -2.59 1.96
C VAL A 74 8.79 -2.67 2.70
N MET A 75 8.24 -1.54 3.16
CA MET A 75 6.94 -1.50 3.81
C MET A 75 5.82 -1.93 2.86
N ARG A 76 5.83 -1.39 1.64
CA ARG A 76 4.86 -1.75 0.61
C ARG A 76 4.90 -3.26 0.30
N ALA A 77 6.09 -3.86 0.25
CA ALA A 77 6.25 -5.29 0.01
C ALA A 77 5.83 -6.16 1.21
N ALA A 78 5.91 -5.62 2.45
CA ALA A 78 5.49 -6.31 3.67
C ALA A 78 3.98 -6.23 3.92
N GLU A 79 3.29 -5.26 3.32
CA GLU A 79 1.84 -5.11 3.44
C GLU A 79 1.09 -5.99 2.42
N PRO A 80 -0.14 -6.40 2.72
CA PRO A 80 -1.04 -6.97 1.72
C PRO A 80 -1.20 -6.03 0.52
N GLY A 81 -1.26 -6.59 -0.68
CA GLY A 81 -1.44 -5.84 -1.92
C GLY A 81 -2.68 -4.95 -1.91
N ASP A 82 -2.70 -3.94 -2.80
CA ASP A 82 -3.88 -3.12 -2.99
C ASP A 82 -4.98 -3.93 -3.68
N ALA A 83 -6.22 -3.76 -3.21
CA ALA A 83 -7.37 -4.46 -3.76
C ALA A 83 -7.81 -3.83 -5.08
N GLU A 84 -8.23 -4.68 -6.03
CA GLU A 84 -8.92 -4.24 -7.24
C GLU A 84 -10.40 -3.96 -6.91
N LEU A 85 -10.90 -2.81 -7.38
CA LEU A 85 -12.29 -2.44 -7.16
C LEU A 85 -13.21 -3.21 -8.11
N PRO A 86 -14.29 -3.82 -7.62
CA PRO A 86 -15.23 -4.55 -8.46
C PRO A 86 -16.00 -3.65 -9.44
N GLY A 87 -16.21 -2.38 -9.08
CA GLY A 87 -16.96 -1.43 -9.89
C GLY A 87 -18.46 -1.75 -10.03
N THR A 88 -18.98 -2.69 -9.26
CA THR A 88 -20.36 -3.15 -9.28
C THR A 88 -21.31 -2.13 -8.64
N SER A 89 -20.91 -1.59 -7.50
CA SER A 89 -21.62 -0.53 -6.78
C SER A 89 -20.65 0.31 -5.96
N MET A 90 -21.08 1.54 -5.60
CA MET A 90 -20.33 2.37 -4.65
C MET A 90 -20.12 1.65 -3.31
N ARG A 91 -21.15 0.98 -2.81
CA ARG A 91 -21.07 0.21 -1.56
C ARG A 91 -20.02 -0.89 -1.62
N ASP A 92 -20.01 -1.69 -2.68
CA ASP A 92 -19.09 -2.82 -2.81
C ASP A 92 -17.65 -2.33 -2.96
N ASP A 93 -17.41 -1.26 -3.71
CA ASP A 93 -16.10 -0.62 -3.82
C ASP A 93 -15.59 -0.14 -2.44
N LEU A 94 -16.46 0.50 -1.64
CA LEU A 94 -16.10 0.97 -0.29
C LEU A 94 -15.82 -0.19 0.68
N VAL A 95 -16.60 -1.28 0.58
CA VAL A 95 -16.37 -2.50 1.38
C VAL A 95 -15.00 -3.10 1.06
N VAL A 96 -14.66 -3.24 -0.21
CA VAL A 96 -13.36 -3.78 -0.65
C VAL A 96 -12.21 -2.91 -0.18
N LEU A 97 -12.33 -1.57 -0.26
CA LEU A 97 -11.31 -0.64 0.23
C LEU A 97 -11.13 -0.73 1.75
N LEU A 98 -12.22 -0.82 2.49
CA LEU A 98 -12.17 -0.89 3.95
C LEU A 98 -11.70 -2.28 4.43
N GLU A 99 -12.07 -3.36 3.74
CA GLU A 99 -11.56 -4.70 3.99
C GLU A 99 -10.05 -4.79 3.75
N SER A 100 -9.56 -4.17 2.67
CA SER A 100 -8.13 -4.06 2.42
C SER A 100 -7.39 -3.33 3.57
N LEU A 101 -8.00 -2.31 4.17
CA LEU A 101 -7.47 -1.64 5.34
C LEU A 101 -7.50 -2.55 6.59
N ARG A 102 -8.55 -3.35 6.77
CA ARG A 102 -8.66 -4.35 7.85
C ARG A 102 -7.54 -5.39 7.76
N GLN A 103 -7.31 -5.93 6.57
CA GLN A 103 -6.24 -6.90 6.31
C GLN A 103 -4.85 -6.34 6.60
N ARG A 104 -4.59 -5.07 6.24
CA ARG A 104 -3.35 -4.38 6.62
C ARG A 104 -3.22 -4.19 8.13
N GLY A 105 -4.31 -3.91 8.82
CA GLY A 105 -4.36 -3.85 10.28
C GLY A 105 -3.98 -5.19 10.93
N LEU A 106 -4.52 -6.29 10.43
CA LEU A 106 -4.20 -7.64 10.89
C LEU A 106 -2.73 -7.99 10.59
N ALA A 107 -2.25 -7.71 9.39
CA ALA A 107 -0.86 -7.93 9.01
C ALA A 107 0.10 -7.11 9.89
N SER A 108 -0.23 -5.86 10.20
CA SER A 108 0.56 -5.01 11.10
C SER A 108 0.63 -5.57 12.52
N ARG A 109 -0.44 -6.17 13.02
CA ARG A 109 -0.47 -6.80 14.35
C ARG A 109 0.32 -8.10 14.42
N SER A 110 0.25 -8.93 13.38
CA SER A 110 0.92 -10.23 13.32
C SER A 110 2.40 -10.14 12.95
N SER A 111 2.81 -9.15 12.14
CA SER A 111 4.17 -9.00 11.62
C SER A 111 5.05 -8.15 12.55
N ALA A 112 6.13 -8.75 13.05
CA ALA A 112 7.16 -8.00 13.80
C ALA A 112 7.82 -6.93 12.92
N ILE A 113 8.00 -7.19 11.62
CA ILE A 113 8.53 -6.23 10.65
C ILE A 113 7.66 -4.98 10.61
N LEU A 114 6.35 -5.15 10.32
CA LEU A 114 5.43 -4.02 10.19
C LEU A 114 5.30 -3.24 11.49
N ARG A 115 5.26 -3.93 12.66
CA ARG A 115 5.25 -3.24 13.97
C ARG A 115 6.49 -2.38 14.18
N ASN A 116 7.68 -2.94 13.93
CA ASN A 116 8.94 -2.21 14.10
C ASN A 116 9.06 -1.04 13.13
N VAL A 117 8.70 -1.25 11.87
CA VAL A 117 8.75 -0.20 10.84
C VAL A 117 7.76 0.92 11.16
N HIS A 118 6.50 0.61 11.51
CA HIS A 118 5.51 1.61 11.92
C HIS A 118 5.94 2.39 13.16
N ALA A 119 6.54 1.73 14.15
CA ALA A 119 7.04 2.41 15.35
C ALA A 119 8.17 3.40 15.01
N GLN A 120 9.08 3.02 14.13
CA GLN A 120 10.21 3.85 13.73
C GLN A 120 9.84 4.95 12.71
N MET A 121 8.79 4.76 11.91
CA MET A 121 8.26 5.82 11.04
C MET A 121 7.84 7.06 11.80
N LYS A 122 7.23 6.87 12.97
CA LYS A 122 6.80 8.00 13.83
C LYS A 122 7.97 8.88 14.27
N SER A 123 9.18 8.33 14.35
CA SER A 123 10.39 9.05 14.73
C SER A 123 11.17 9.63 13.55
N SER A 124 10.80 9.31 12.29
CA SER A 124 11.44 9.84 11.08
C SER A 124 10.46 10.60 10.20
N PRO A 125 10.42 11.94 10.27
CA PRO A 125 9.53 12.76 9.44
C PRO A 125 9.70 12.53 7.93
N ARG A 126 10.92 12.22 7.47
CA ARG A 126 11.21 11.94 6.06
C ARG A 126 10.58 10.65 5.58
N ILE A 127 10.75 9.55 6.35
CA ILE A 127 10.13 8.24 6.02
C ILE A 127 8.61 8.40 6.05
N TRP A 128 8.08 9.08 7.06
CA TRP A 128 6.64 9.35 7.15
C TRP A 128 6.13 10.12 5.92
N ALA A 129 6.78 11.21 5.53
CA ALA A 129 6.38 12.01 4.37
C ALA A 129 6.41 11.18 3.08
N ALA A 130 7.46 10.39 2.85
CA ALA A 130 7.58 9.52 1.68
C ALA A 130 6.48 8.45 1.67
N TYR A 131 6.24 7.77 2.79
CA TYR A 131 5.18 6.76 2.91
C TYR A 131 3.78 7.38 2.73
N HIS A 132 3.53 8.52 3.34
CA HIS A 132 2.28 9.25 3.16
C HIS A 132 2.04 9.60 1.69
N ALA A 133 3.02 10.16 1.00
CA ALA A 133 2.89 10.57 -0.40
C ALA A 133 2.69 9.40 -1.36
N THR A 134 3.39 8.29 -1.12
CA THR A 134 3.46 7.16 -2.08
C THR A 134 2.48 6.02 -1.77
N VAL A 135 2.00 5.92 -0.52
CA VAL A 135 1.12 4.83 -0.08
C VAL A 135 -0.23 5.35 0.44
N ILE A 136 -0.20 6.24 1.47
CA ILE A 136 -1.45 6.67 2.12
C ILE A 136 -2.29 7.55 1.20
N ALA A 137 -1.69 8.58 0.60
CA ALA A 137 -2.42 9.54 -0.22
C ALA A 137 -3.05 8.92 -1.49
N PRO A 138 -2.39 7.99 -2.21
CA PRO A 138 -3.05 7.26 -3.31
C PRO A 138 -4.27 6.44 -2.85
N ARG A 139 -4.14 5.70 -1.74
CA ARG A 139 -5.25 4.90 -1.19
C ARG A 139 -6.42 5.77 -0.75
N ARG A 140 -6.12 6.91 -0.09
CA ARG A 140 -7.15 7.89 0.28
C ARG A 140 -7.87 8.43 -0.95
N ARG A 141 -7.15 8.73 -2.03
CA ARG A 141 -7.76 9.18 -3.30
C ARG A 141 -8.76 8.17 -3.85
N LEU A 142 -8.48 6.87 -3.81
CA LEU A 142 -9.43 5.85 -4.26
C LEU A 142 -10.75 5.93 -3.50
N VAL A 143 -10.72 6.03 -2.17
CA VAL A 143 -11.94 6.18 -1.35
C VAL A 143 -12.68 7.47 -1.70
N VAL A 144 -11.97 8.59 -1.77
CA VAL A 144 -12.53 9.91 -2.11
C VAL A 144 -13.17 9.89 -3.49
N ASP A 145 -12.57 9.24 -4.49
CA ASP A 145 -13.11 9.17 -5.85
C ASP A 145 -14.40 8.34 -5.91
N VAL A 146 -14.48 7.26 -5.14
CA VAL A 146 -15.71 6.46 -4.98
C VAL A 146 -16.81 7.31 -4.32
N LEU A 147 -16.49 8.02 -3.22
CA LEU A 147 -17.46 8.89 -2.54
C LEU A 147 -17.95 10.05 -3.42
N ARG A 148 -17.04 10.71 -4.16
CA ARG A 148 -17.40 11.75 -5.12
C ARG A 148 -18.29 11.22 -6.23
N ARG A 149 -18.07 10.00 -6.70
CA ARG A 149 -18.98 9.33 -7.66
C ARG A 149 -20.35 9.16 -7.06
N GLY A 150 -20.45 8.68 -5.80
CA GLY A 150 -21.74 8.56 -5.10
C GLY A 150 -22.48 9.88 -4.94
N GLN A 151 -21.79 10.99 -4.63
CA GLN A 151 -22.41 12.33 -4.59
C GLN A 151 -22.94 12.78 -5.96
N ARG A 152 -22.13 12.61 -7.03
CA ARG A 152 -22.55 12.97 -8.39
C ARG A 152 -23.76 12.18 -8.88
N ASN A 153 -23.89 10.93 -8.46
CA ASN A 153 -24.99 10.05 -8.81
C ASN A 153 -26.23 10.24 -7.91
N GLY A 154 -26.17 11.11 -6.91
CA GLY A 154 -27.26 11.31 -5.95
C GLY A 154 -27.46 10.17 -4.94
N GLU A 155 -26.48 9.27 -4.82
CA GLU A 155 -26.48 8.18 -3.84
C GLU A 155 -26.09 8.68 -2.44
N LEU A 156 -25.28 9.74 -2.38
CA LEU A 156 -24.84 10.41 -1.17
C LEU A 156 -25.30 11.87 -1.15
N ARG A 157 -25.57 12.38 0.04
CA ARG A 157 -25.89 13.78 0.26
C ARG A 157 -24.75 14.70 -0.19
N GLY A 158 -25.08 15.83 -0.83
CA GLY A 158 -24.12 16.77 -1.39
C GLY A 158 -23.65 17.86 -0.44
N ASP A 159 -24.29 17.99 0.74
CA ASP A 159 -24.02 19.04 1.73
C ASP A 159 -22.92 18.66 2.76
N VAL A 160 -22.39 17.43 2.68
CA VAL A 160 -21.27 16.97 3.52
C VAL A 160 -20.01 16.96 2.67
N ASP A 161 -18.92 17.52 3.24
CA ASP A 161 -17.61 17.50 2.62
C ASP A 161 -17.10 16.06 2.42
N VAL A 162 -16.56 15.77 1.26
CA VAL A 162 -16.12 14.41 0.89
C VAL A 162 -14.93 13.93 1.72
N ASP A 163 -14.08 14.84 2.16
CA ASP A 163 -12.95 14.50 3.01
C ASP A 163 -13.43 14.12 4.41
N LEU A 164 -14.44 14.80 4.93
CA LEU A 164 -15.12 14.41 6.16
C LEU A 164 -15.82 13.05 6.03
N MET A 165 -16.49 12.79 4.89
CA MET A 165 -17.07 11.45 4.63
C MET A 165 -16.01 10.36 4.67
N ASN A 166 -14.85 10.59 4.04
CA ASN A 166 -13.72 9.67 4.09
C ASN A 166 -13.25 9.43 5.53
N ASP A 167 -13.12 10.48 6.32
CA ASP A 167 -12.61 10.38 7.69
C ASP A 167 -13.61 9.61 8.59
N ILE A 168 -14.91 9.83 8.42
CA ILE A 168 -15.96 9.08 9.13
C ILE A 168 -15.93 7.59 8.72
N LEU A 169 -15.71 7.29 7.45
CA LEU A 169 -15.69 5.91 6.94
C LEU A 169 -14.45 5.14 7.39
N VAL A 170 -13.27 5.75 7.27
CA VAL A 170 -11.98 5.10 7.52
C VAL A 170 -11.61 5.13 9.00
N GLY A 171 -12.03 6.17 9.72
CA GLY A 171 -11.69 6.42 11.11
C GLY A 171 -11.93 5.25 12.06
N PRO A 172 -13.10 4.61 12.08
CA PRO A 172 -13.38 3.47 12.96
C PRO A 172 -12.39 2.30 12.78
N MET A 173 -12.00 2.01 11.53
CA MET A 173 -11.03 0.96 11.24
C MET A 173 -9.62 1.35 11.71
N LEU A 174 -9.20 2.60 11.48
CA LEU A 174 -7.91 3.11 11.95
C LEU A 174 -7.83 3.13 13.49
N VAL A 175 -8.88 3.58 14.17
CA VAL A 175 -8.94 3.57 15.63
C VAL A 175 -8.72 2.16 16.17
N ARG A 176 -9.43 1.17 15.61
CA ARG A 176 -9.27 -0.23 16.02
C ARG A 176 -7.87 -0.75 15.67
N SER A 177 -7.38 -0.50 14.46
CA SER A 177 -6.11 -1.05 13.99
C SER A 177 -4.88 -0.47 14.72
N VAL A 178 -4.92 0.82 15.08
CA VAL A 178 -3.74 1.58 15.53
C VAL A 178 -3.82 1.98 17.01
N LEU A 179 -4.99 2.48 17.45
CA LEU A 179 -5.15 3.06 18.80
C LEU A 179 -5.71 2.07 19.82
N ARG A 180 -6.40 1.03 19.36
CA ARG A 180 -7.00 0.00 20.21
C ARG A 180 -6.50 -1.39 19.81
N PRO A 181 -5.28 -1.77 20.22
CA PRO A 181 -4.68 -3.06 19.86
C PRO A 181 -5.48 -4.27 20.40
N ASP A 182 -6.26 -4.06 21.45
CA ASP A 182 -7.18 -5.02 22.08
C ASP A 182 -8.49 -5.21 21.27
N ALA A 183 -8.87 -4.25 20.42
CA ALA A 183 -10.10 -4.35 19.65
C ALA A 183 -9.99 -5.37 18.54
N GLU A 184 -10.96 -6.25 18.43
CA GLU A 184 -11.02 -7.25 17.37
C GLU A 184 -11.24 -6.61 16.00
N LEU A 185 -10.58 -7.18 14.98
CA LEU A 185 -10.75 -6.86 13.56
C LEU A 185 -11.44 -8.05 12.90
N GLU A 186 -12.70 -8.29 13.31
CA GLU A 186 -13.49 -9.43 12.87
C GLU A 186 -13.79 -9.38 11.36
N GLU A 187 -14.05 -10.55 10.80
CA GLU A 187 -14.61 -10.66 9.46
C GLU A 187 -16.01 -10.00 9.44
N GLY A 188 -16.33 -9.28 8.35
CA GLY A 188 -17.59 -8.52 8.24
C GLY A 188 -17.55 -7.12 8.88
N LEU A 189 -16.47 -6.73 9.58
CA LEU A 189 -16.37 -5.40 10.18
C LEU A 189 -16.37 -4.29 9.11
N ALA A 190 -15.79 -4.54 7.94
CA ALA A 190 -15.77 -3.57 6.84
C ALA A 190 -17.20 -3.28 6.35
N GLU A 191 -17.99 -4.31 6.09
CA GLU A 191 -19.40 -4.20 5.69
C GLU A 191 -20.21 -3.46 6.74
N GLN A 192 -20.04 -3.83 8.01
CA GLN A 192 -20.78 -3.20 9.13
C GLN A 192 -20.51 -1.70 9.21
N ILE A 193 -19.25 -1.29 9.07
CA ILE A 193 -18.87 0.14 9.09
C ILE A 193 -19.46 0.85 7.86
N VAL A 194 -19.27 0.30 6.65
CA VAL A 194 -19.79 0.88 5.41
C VAL A 194 -21.30 1.06 5.50
N ASP A 195 -22.05 0.01 5.85
CA ASP A 195 -23.51 0.07 5.94
C ASP A 195 -24.02 1.05 6.98
N THR A 196 -23.29 1.17 8.11
CA THR A 196 -23.64 2.12 9.17
C THR A 196 -23.41 3.56 8.72
N VAL A 197 -22.27 3.84 8.09
CA VAL A 197 -21.92 5.18 7.60
C VAL A 197 -22.81 5.60 6.45
N LEU A 198 -23.06 4.73 5.45
CA LEU A 198 -23.89 5.04 4.31
C LEU A 198 -25.34 5.36 4.70
N ARG A 199 -25.88 4.74 5.75
CA ARG A 199 -27.22 5.11 6.27
C ARG A 199 -27.30 6.56 6.72
N GLY A 200 -26.24 7.09 7.32
CA GLY A 200 -26.14 8.50 7.74
C GLY A 200 -25.81 9.48 6.63
N LEU A 201 -25.28 8.99 5.51
CA LEU A 201 -24.87 9.80 4.36
C LEU A 201 -25.85 9.78 3.20
N ARG A 202 -26.97 9.06 3.29
CA ARG A 202 -28.05 9.11 2.28
C ARG A 202 -28.66 10.49 2.19
N PRO A 203 -29.18 10.88 1.03
CA PRO A 203 -29.96 12.11 0.88
C PRO A 203 -31.11 12.13 1.88
N VAL A 204 -31.33 13.27 2.50
CA VAL A 204 -32.52 13.46 3.35
C VAL A 204 -33.72 13.60 2.41
N SER A 205 -34.69 12.69 2.51
CA SER A 205 -35.97 12.84 1.79
C SER A 205 -36.66 14.11 2.29
N SER A 206 -36.86 15.08 1.42
CA SER A 206 -37.68 16.29 1.70
C SER A 206 -39.14 15.93 1.79
#